data_60138db0372989a2742df65fee58a498
#
_entry.id   60138db0372989a2742df65fee58a498
#
_cell.length_a   1.000
_cell.length_b   1.000
_cell.length_c   1.000
_cell.angle_alpha   90.00
_cell.angle_beta   90.00
_cell.angle_gamma   90.00
#
_symmetry.space_group_name_H-M   'P 1'
#
loop_
_entity.id
_entity.type
_entity.pdbx_description
1 polymer ?
#
loop_
_entity_poly.entity_id
_entity_poly.type
_entity_poly.pdbx_seq_one_letter_code
_entity_poly.pdbx_strand_id
1 'polypeptide(L)'
;MNEQVLVTGGSGFLGMRIISELLKDGYEVRTTLRSLDKKKQVIKTLNDHHIKTEKLSFVEADLSKDEHWNEAMKDCKYVLSVASPVFFDIPEDETEVIRPAIEGIQRILRAAEKANVKRVVMTSNFGAVGFSNKDQSSISTEENWTNQDEPGLSAYEKSKLLAEKAAWDFVKNKDNDLEFATINPVAMLGPSLDSHVSGSFNIIKNLVDGSLKRVPNIPLNVVDVRDVARLHILAMTTPEANNQRFIATADGQISMPEIAQLIKHQRPELATQTSTKKLPNFVLGLGAKFNKEAKEGKLLL
;
A
#
# COMPACT_ATOMS: atom_id res chain seq x y z
N MET A 1 -9.40 -11.50 26.22
CA MET A 1 -7.92 -11.71 26.16
C MET A 1 -7.38 -10.63 25.24
N ASN A 2 -6.38 -9.88 25.68
CA ASN A 2 -5.76 -8.86 24.83
C ASN A 2 -4.85 -9.58 23.82
N GLU A 3 -5.27 -9.64 22.57
CA GLU A 3 -4.48 -10.27 21.51
C GLU A 3 -3.42 -9.29 21.02
N GLN A 4 -2.17 -9.74 20.93
CA GLN A 4 -1.05 -8.96 20.41
C GLN A 4 -1.06 -9.01 18.89
N VAL A 5 -1.01 -7.84 18.26
CA VAL A 5 -0.93 -7.68 16.80
C VAL A 5 0.37 -6.96 16.45
N LEU A 6 1.16 -7.52 15.53
CA LEU A 6 2.29 -6.83 14.95
C LEU A 6 1.85 -6.04 13.70
N VAL A 7 2.18 -4.76 13.65
CA VAL A 7 2.03 -3.91 12.45
C VAL A 7 3.41 -3.49 11.98
N THR A 8 3.83 -3.88 10.79
CA THR A 8 5.12 -3.43 10.26
C THR A 8 5.00 -2.04 9.64
N GLY A 9 6.02 -1.19 9.82
CA GLY A 9 6.04 0.14 9.23
C GLY A 9 5.13 1.16 9.92
N GLY A 10 5.16 1.22 11.25
CA GLY A 10 4.27 2.02 12.08
C GLY A 10 4.36 3.54 11.93
N SER A 11 5.37 4.08 11.27
CA SER A 11 5.47 5.50 10.92
C SER A 11 4.95 5.82 9.52
N GLY A 12 4.43 4.82 8.78
CA GLY A 12 3.90 5.00 7.44
C GLY A 12 2.44 5.44 7.43
N PHE A 13 1.98 5.96 6.29
CA PHE A 13 0.61 6.46 6.09
C PHE A 13 -0.48 5.44 6.48
N LEU A 14 -0.43 4.24 5.91
CA LEU A 14 -1.38 3.15 6.22
C LEU A 14 -1.09 2.52 7.58
N GLY A 15 0.19 2.27 7.91
CA GLY A 15 0.58 1.62 9.16
C GLY A 15 0.10 2.38 10.39
N MET A 16 0.25 3.71 10.41
CA MET A 16 -0.22 4.55 11.52
C MET A 16 -1.75 4.55 11.62
N ARG A 17 -2.47 4.51 10.50
CA ARG A 17 -3.93 4.39 10.48
C ARG A 17 -4.41 3.06 11.06
N ILE A 18 -3.78 1.95 10.66
CA ILE A 18 -4.08 0.61 11.20
C ILE A 18 -3.82 0.56 12.71
N ILE A 19 -2.66 1.08 13.18
CA ILE A 19 -2.35 1.16 14.61
C ILE A 19 -3.43 1.93 15.37
N SER A 20 -3.87 3.07 14.83
CA SER A 20 -4.94 3.88 15.42
C SER A 20 -6.24 3.07 15.59
N GLU A 21 -6.67 2.35 14.56
CA GLU A 21 -7.90 1.56 14.62
C GLU A 21 -7.78 0.36 15.58
N LEU A 22 -6.65 -0.37 15.54
CA LEU A 22 -6.39 -1.50 16.45
C LEU A 22 -6.40 -1.06 17.93
N LEU A 23 -5.77 0.07 18.25
CA LEU A 23 -5.76 0.59 19.61
C LEU A 23 -7.16 1.01 20.08
N LYS A 24 -7.98 1.60 19.21
CA LYS A 24 -9.40 1.90 19.49
C LYS A 24 -10.22 0.64 19.74
N ASP A 25 -9.97 -0.41 18.96
CA ASP A 25 -10.61 -1.72 19.11
C ASP A 25 -10.08 -2.50 20.33
N GLY A 26 -9.09 -1.96 21.07
CA GLY A 26 -8.59 -2.50 22.35
C GLY A 26 -7.48 -3.54 22.23
N TYR A 27 -6.93 -3.78 21.04
CA TYR A 27 -5.79 -4.68 20.84
C TYR A 27 -4.52 -4.16 21.52
N GLU A 28 -3.63 -5.09 21.87
CA GLU A 28 -2.24 -4.80 22.14
C GLU A 28 -1.49 -4.72 20.81
N VAL A 29 -0.81 -3.62 20.57
CA VAL A 29 -0.15 -3.38 19.29
C VAL A 29 1.35 -3.30 19.48
N ARG A 30 2.07 -4.09 18.71
CA ARG A 30 3.51 -3.92 18.51
C ARG A 30 3.74 -3.39 17.10
N THR A 31 4.66 -2.45 16.95
CA THR A 31 5.00 -1.95 15.62
C THR A 31 6.49 -1.91 15.39
N THR A 32 6.89 -2.15 14.14
CA THR A 32 8.30 -2.01 13.76
C THR A 32 8.58 -0.62 13.20
N LEU A 33 9.75 -0.11 13.56
CA LEU A 33 10.37 1.09 12.99
C LEU A 33 11.77 0.74 12.52
N ARG A 34 12.26 1.36 11.45
CA ARG A 34 13.67 1.21 11.00
C ARG A 34 14.67 1.87 11.95
N SER A 35 14.21 2.87 12.72
CA SER A 35 14.94 3.49 13.83
C SER A 35 13.95 3.87 14.91
N LEU A 36 14.26 3.55 16.16
CA LEU A 36 13.45 3.93 17.33
C LEU A 36 13.43 5.43 17.61
N ASP A 37 14.25 6.23 16.93
CA ASP A 37 14.22 7.69 17.02
C ASP A 37 12.85 8.26 16.64
N LYS A 38 12.11 7.56 15.74
CA LYS A 38 10.76 7.95 15.33
C LYS A 38 9.66 7.61 16.33
N LYS A 39 9.97 6.85 17.38
CA LYS A 39 9.00 6.42 18.41
C LYS A 39 8.25 7.60 19.03
N LYS A 40 8.97 8.63 19.45
CA LYS A 40 8.38 9.83 20.08
C LYS A 40 7.40 10.54 19.15
N GLN A 41 7.74 10.63 17.84
CA GLN A 41 6.86 11.24 16.84
C GLN A 41 5.59 10.43 16.66
N VAL A 42 5.67 9.10 16.52
CA VAL A 42 4.49 8.24 16.38
C VAL A 42 3.56 8.37 17.57
N ILE A 43 4.09 8.29 18.81
CA ILE A 43 3.29 8.47 20.04
C ILE A 43 2.64 9.85 20.06
N LYS A 44 3.40 10.91 19.77
CA LYS A 44 2.87 12.28 19.73
C LYS A 44 1.73 12.39 18.73
N THR A 45 1.92 11.90 17.49
CA THR A 45 0.89 11.94 16.46
C THR A 45 -0.40 11.25 16.89
N LEU A 46 -0.30 10.05 17.46
CA LEU A 46 -1.49 9.33 17.94
C LEU A 46 -2.19 10.07 19.08
N ASN A 47 -1.43 10.61 20.04
CA ASN A 47 -1.98 11.38 21.15
C ASN A 47 -2.66 12.70 20.68
N ASP A 48 -2.10 13.39 19.69
CA ASP A 48 -2.71 14.58 19.08
C ASP A 48 -4.07 14.26 18.44
N HIS A 49 -4.28 13.00 18.04
CA HIS A 49 -5.56 12.47 17.54
C HIS A 49 -6.40 11.75 18.62
N HIS A 50 -6.10 11.97 19.90
CA HIS A 50 -6.81 11.40 21.05
C HIS A 50 -6.79 9.86 21.12
N ILE A 51 -5.76 9.22 20.54
CA ILE A 51 -5.56 7.76 20.60
C ILE A 51 -4.65 7.44 21.78
N LYS A 52 -5.16 6.61 22.69
CA LYS A 52 -4.39 6.11 23.84
C LYS A 52 -3.29 5.16 23.37
N THR A 53 -2.07 5.33 23.87
CA THR A 53 -0.88 4.60 23.43
C THR A 53 -0.28 3.66 24.47
N GLU A 54 -0.96 3.42 25.60
CA GLU A 54 -0.48 2.55 26.67
C GLU A 54 -0.30 1.10 26.21
N LYS A 55 -1.06 0.67 25.21
CA LYS A 55 -0.99 -0.65 24.58
C LYS A 55 -0.11 -0.71 23.34
N LEU A 56 0.69 0.33 23.08
CA LEU A 56 1.57 0.39 21.92
C LEU A 56 3.02 0.14 22.31
N SER A 57 3.64 -0.86 21.73
CA SER A 57 5.06 -1.18 21.88
C SER A 57 5.81 -1.08 20.53
N PHE A 58 7.13 -0.94 20.60
CA PHE A 58 7.96 -0.70 19.43
C PHE A 58 9.15 -1.66 19.41
N VAL A 59 9.48 -2.15 18.22
CA VAL A 59 10.71 -2.92 17.97
C VAL A 59 11.41 -2.29 16.76
N GLU A 60 12.72 -2.19 16.83
CA GLU A 60 13.51 -1.80 15.66
C GLU A 60 13.66 -3.01 14.75
N ALA A 61 13.20 -2.90 13.48
CA ALA A 61 13.39 -3.94 12.48
C ALA A 61 13.39 -3.35 11.08
N ASP A 62 14.22 -3.90 10.22
CA ASP A 62 14.37 -3.49 8.82
C ASP A 62 14.11 -4.70 7.90
N LEU A 63 13.32 -4.50 6.84
CA LEU A 63 13.01 -5.54 5.86
C LEU A 63 14.25 -6.08 5.12
N SER A 64 15.34 -5.31 5.08
CA SER A 64 16.59 -5.71 4.46
C SER A 64 17.50 -6.54 5.35
N LYS A 65 17.16 -6.70 6.65
CA LYS A 65 17.97 -7.35 7.69
C LYS A 65 17.20 -8.47 8.37
N ASP A 66 17.90 -9.48 8.85
CA ASP A 66 17.28 -10.62 9.55
C ASP A 66 17.08 -10.36 11.05
N GLU A 67 17.73 -9.35 11.59
CA GLU A 67 17.75 -9.03 13.02
C GLU A 67 16.37 -8.54 13.50
N HIS A 68 16.07 -8.83 14.76
CA HIS A 68 14.91 -8.38 15.55
C HIS A 68 13.53 -8.90 15.10
N TRP A 69 13.41 -9.64 13.99
CA TRP A 69 12.10 -10.17 13.56
C TRP A 69 11.54 -11.22 14.54
N ASN A 70 12.39 -12.05 15.15
CA ASN A 70 11.95 -12.99 16.19
C ASN A 70 11.39 -12.25 17.43
N GLU A 71 12.02 -11.14 17.83
CA GLU A 71 11.54 -10.29 18.92
C GLU A 71 10.22 -9.60 18.53
N ALA A 72 10.16 -9.06 17.32
CA ALA A 72 8.96 -8.41 16.80
C ALA A 72 7.74 -9.33 16.76
N MET A 73 7.94 -10.62 16.42
CA MET A 73 6.86 -11.63 16.29
C MET A 73 6.49 -12.29 17.63
N LYS A 74 7.32 -12.15 18.68
CA LYS A 74 7.10 -12.85 19.94
C LYS A 74 5.71 -12.55 20.52
N ASP A 75 4.96 -13.61 20.85
CA ASP A 75 3.62 -13.58 21.43
C ASP A 75 2.56 -12.89 20.55
N CYS A 76 2.87 -12.60 19.28
CA CYS A 76 1.91 -12.01 18.34
C CYS A 76 1.00 -13.10 17.78
N LYS A 77 -0.32 -12.89 17.88
CA LYS A 77 -1.31 -13.74 17.24
C LYS A 77 -1.45 -13.44 15.75
N TYR A 78 -1.33 -12.17 15.39
CA TYR A 78 -1.51 -11.68 14.03
C TYR A 78 -0.37 -10.75 13.61
N VAL A 79 -0.11 -10.72 12.31
CA VAL A 79 0.85 -9.80 11.69
C VAL A 79 0.19 -9.09 10.52
N LEU A 80 0.19 -7.76 10.55
CA LEU A 80 -0.19 -6.91 9.44
C LEU A 80 1.09 -6.41 8.78
N SER A 81 1.45 -7.04 7.65
CA SER A 81 2.67 -6.74 6.90
C SER A 81 2.45 -5.58 5.95
N VAL A 82 2.60 -4.37 6.47
CA VAL A 82 2.32 -3.10 5.76
C VAL A 82 3.59 -2.47 5.19
N ALA A 83 4.72 -2.65 5.87
CA ALA A 83 6.00 -2.11 5.41
C ALA A 83 6.38 -2.68 4.04
N SER A 84 6.90 -1.81 3.19
CA SER A 84 7.48 -2.17 1.91
C SER A 84 8.78 -1.37 1.74
N PRO A 85 9.80 -1.92 1.07
CA PRO A 85 10.94 -1.12 0.66
C PRO A 85 10.48 0.11 -0.13
N VAL A 86 10.99 1.28 0.23
CA VAL A 86 10.72 2.54 -0.48
C VAL A 86 12.03 3.00 -1.11
N PHE A 87 12.00 3.23 -2.39
CA PHE A 87 13.11 3.76 -3.17
C PHE A 87 12.78 5.19 -3.55
N PHE A 88 13.65 6.14 -3.21
CA PHE A 88 13.49 7.55 -3.55
C PHE A 88 13.91 7.79 -5.01
N ASP A 89 14.95 7.07 -5.43
CA ASP A 89 15.42 7.03 -6.82
C ASP A 89 15.14 5.65 -7.39
N ILE A 90 14.63 5.59 -8.62
CA ILE A 90 14.39 4.32 -9.31
C ILE A 90 15.72 3.88 -9.91
N PRO A 91 16.33 2.78 -9.42
CA PRO A 91 17.58 2.25 -9.98
C PRO A 91 17.42 1.90 -11.46
N GLU A 92 18.52 1.93 -12.20
CA GLU A 92 18.54 1.44 -13.59
C GLU A 92 18.27 -0.07 -13.64
N ASP A 93 18.78 -0.81 -12.65
CA ASP A 93 18.53 -2.24 -12.47
C ASP A 93 17.28 -2.47 -11.60
N GLU A 94 16.20 -2.93 -12.24
CA GLU A 94 14.95 -3.27 -11.54
C GLU A 94 15.14 -4.33 -10.44
N THR A 95 16.17 -5.17 -10.52
CA THR A 95 16.43 -6.21 -9.52
C THR A 95 16.76 -5.62 -8.15
N GLU A 96 17.33 -4.42 -8.10
CA GLU A 96 17.61 -3.70 -6.86
C GLU A 96 16.33 -3.29 -6.10
N VAL A 97 15.20 -3.13 -6.82
CA VAL A 97 13.89 -2.85 -6.23
C VAL A 97 13.14 -4.13 -5.91
N ILE A 98 13.19 -5.10 -6.81
CA ILE A 98 12.39 -6.33 -6.76
C ILE A 98 12.90 -7.27 -5.65
N ARG A 99 14.20 -7.54 -5.63
CA ARG A 99 14.81 -8.48 -4.68
C ARG A 99 14.53 -8.12 -3.21
N PRO A 100 14.75 -6.87 -2.75
CA PRO A 100 14.46 -6.50 -1.35
C PRO A 100 12.98 -6.66 -0.98
N ALA A 101 12.05 -6.47 -1.94
CA ALA A 101 10.63 -6.66 -1.67
C ALA A 101 10.28 -8.15 -1.47
N ILE A 102 10.83 -9.03 -2.31
CA ILE A 102 10.67 -10.49 -2.19
C ILE A 102 11.30 -11.01 -0.89
N GLU A 103 12.58 -10.68 -0.65
CA GLU A 103 13.30 -11.12 0.54
C GLU A 103 12.64 -10.62 1.82
N GLY A 104 12.14 -9.37 1.80
CA GLY A 104 11.48 -8.75 2.94
C GLY A 104 10.21 -9.49 3.37
N ILE A 105 9.32 -9.81 2.43
CA ILE A 105 8.10 -10.57 2.77
C ILE A 105 8.42 -12.02 3.18
N GLN A 106 9.36 -12.68 2.53
CA GLN A 106 9.78 -14.02 2.92
C GLN A 106 10.40 -14.05 4.32
N ARG A 107 11.11 -12.99 4.71
CA ARG A 107 11.67 -12.81 6.05
C ARG A 107 10.56 -12.71 7.10
N ILE A 108 9.53 -11.91 6.81
CA ILE A 108 8.35 -11.79 7.67
C ILE A 108 7.66 -13.15 7.82
N LEU A 109 7.40 -13.86 6.72
CA LEU A 109 6.69 -15.15 6.75
C LEU A 109 7.47 -16.22 7.51
N ARG A 110 8.80 -16.33 7.32
CA ARG A 110 9.64 -17.24 8.10
C ARG A 110 9.61 -16.93 9.59
N ALA A 111 9.66 -15.66 9.97
CA ALA A 111 9.61 -15.26 11.37
C ALA A 111 8.21 -15.50 11.98
N ALA A 112 7.14 -15.27 11.23
CA ALA A 112 5.77 -15.52 11.65
C ALA A 112 5.51 -17.04 11.87
N GLU A 113 5.94 -17.87 10.93
CA GLU A 113 5.89 -19.34 11.06
C GLU A 113 6.62 -19.82 12.33
N LYS A 114 7.86 -19.36 12.52
CA LYS A 114 8.66 -19.72 13.70
C LYS A 114 8.05 -19.28 15.04
N ALA A 115 7.29 -18.17 15.03
CA ALA A 115 6.61 -17.64 16.21
C ALA A 115 5.19 -18.21 16.40
N ASN A 116 4.74 -19.14 15.57
CA ASN A 116 3.38 -19.69 15.57
C ASN A 116 2.31 -18.59 15.45
N VAL A 117 2.56 -17.57 14.63
CA VAL A 117 1.56 -16.57 14.29
C VAL A 117 0.39 -17.25 13.59
N LYS A 118 -0.83 -16.90 13.99
CA LYS A 118 -2.03 -17.47 13.37
C LYS A 118 -2.21 -17.01 11.93
N ARG A 119 -2.15 -15.69 11.68
CA ARG A 119 -2.38 -15.13 10.34
C ARG A 119 -1.48 -13.95 10.05
N VAL A 120 -0.97 -13.93 8.83
CA VAL A 120 -0.32 -12.76 8.23
C VAL A 120 -1.25 -12.15 7.17
N VAL A 121 -1.52 -10.83 7.26
CA VAL A 121 -2.21 -10.06 6.22
C VAL A 121 -1.19 -9.13 5.58
N MET A 122 -0.95 -9.30 4.28
CA MET A 122 0.03 -8.51 3.54
C MET A 122 -0.64 -7.38 2.78
N THR A 123 -0.11 -6.17 2.88
CA THR A 123 -0.44 -5.08 1.95
C THR A 123 0.31 -5.28 0.65
N SER A 124 -0.39 -5.69 -0.38
CA SER A 124 0.10 -5.74 -1.76
C SER A 124 -0.31 -4.46 -2.52
N ASN A 125 -0.72 -4.59 -3.78
CA ASN A 125 -1.10 -3.48 -4.64
C ASN A 125 -2.01 -4.00 -5.77
N PHE A 126 -2.97 -3.19 -6.25
CA PHE A 126 -3.80 -3.52 -7.41
C PHE A 126 -2.98 -3.79 -8.67
N GLY A 127 -1.77 -3.23 -8.79
CA GLY A 127 -0.83 -3.55 -9.86
C GLY A 127 -0.46 -5.03 -9.96
N ALA A 128 -0.61 -5.81 -8.89
CA ALA A 128 -0.46 -7.26 -8.93
C ALA A 128 -1.66 -8.00 -9.54
N VAL A 129 -2.79 -7.30 -9.74
CA VAL A 129 -4.07 -7.89 -10.14
C VAL A 129 -4.45 -7.53 -11.57
N GLY A 130 -4.58 -6.23 -11.89
CA GLY A 130 -5.40 -5.80 -13.02
C GLY A 130 -4.67 -5.17 -14.20
N PHE A 131 -3.35 -4.94 -14.15
CA PHE A 131 -2.66 -4.16 -15.18
C PHE A 131 -2.43 -4.88 -16.52
N SER A 132 -2.71 -6.18 -16.58
CA SER A 132 -2.73 -6.92 -17.85
C SER A 132 -4.14 -7.12 -18.42
N ASN A 133 -5.17 -6.68 -17.72
CA ASN A 133 -6.53 -6.69 -18.22
C ASN A 133 -6.72 -5.50 -19.18
N LYS A 134 -6.71 -5.75 -20.48
CA LYS A 134 -6.89 -4.75 -21.54
C LYS A 134 -8.29 -4.71 -22.11
N ASP A 135 -9.14 -5.63 -21.68
CA ASP A 135 -10.53 -5.69 -22.09
C ASP A 135 -11.36 -4.75 -21.19
N GLN A 136 -11.67 -3.56 -21.72
CA GLN A 136 -12.48 -2.56 -21.01
C GLN A 136 -13.91 -2.99 -20.71
N SER A 137 -14.38 -4.09 -21.31
CA SER A 137 -15.70 -4.69 -21.03
C SER A 137 -15.65 -5.70 -19.88
N SER A 138 -14.46 -6.12 -19.44
CA SER A 138 -14.28 -7.09 -18.37
C SER A 138 -13.88 -6.42 -17.05
N ILE A 139 -14.24 -7.06 -15.95
CA ILE A 139 -13.90 -6.62 -14.59
C ILE A 139 -12.73 -7.45 -14.08
N SER A 140 -11.71 -6.78 -13.55
CA SER A 140 -10.63 -7.47 -12.83
C SER A 140 -11.13 -7.94 -11.47
N THR A 141 -10.88 -9.21 -11.17
CA THR A 141 -11.22 -9.86 -9.91
C THR A 141 -9.95 -10.30 -9.17
N GLU A 142 -10.09 -10.75 -7.95
CA GLU A 142 -9.01 -11.27 -7.12
C GLU A 142 -8.31 -12.49 -7.71
N GLU A 143 -8.94 -13.21 -8.65
CA GLU A 143 -8.34 -14.34 -9.37
C GLU A 143 -7.31 -13.91 -10.42
N ASN A 144 -7.38 -12.66 -10.87
CA ASN A 144 -6.50 -12.16 -11.91
C ASN A 144 -5.10 -11.87 -11.37
N TRP A 145 -4.13 -12.05 -12.26
CA TRP A 145 -2.74 -11.69 -12.03
C TRP A 145 -2.20 -10.86 -13.19
N THR A 146 -1.55 -9.78 -12.86
CA THR A 146 -0.77 -9.03 -13.85
C THR A 146 0.38 -9.89 -14.36
N ASN A 147 0.64 -9.83 -15.69
CA ASN A 147 1.83 -10.41 -16.27
C ASN A 147 3.05 -9.56 -15.84
N GLN A 148 4.08 -10.22 -15.31
CA GLN A 148 5.30 -9.53 -14.86
C GLN A 148 6.05 -8.83 -16.02
N ASP A 149 5.83 -9.26 -17.25
CA ASP A 149 6.45 -8.72 -18.45
C ASP A 149 5.52 -7.74 -19.19
N GLU A 150 4.45 -7.27 -18.54
CA GLU A 150 3.51 -6.30 -19.10
C GLU A 150 4.22 -4.99 -19.47
N PRO A 151 4.14 -4.57 -20.75
CA PRO A 151 4.78 -3.34 -21.19
C PRO A 151 4.24 -2.11 -20.47
N GLY A 152 5.12 -1.37 -19.80
CA GLY A 152 4.74 -0.16 -19.05
C GLY A 152 4.60 -0.36 -17.56
N LEU A 153 4.67 -1.61 -17.09
CA LEU A 153 4.69 -1.90 -15.66
C LEU A 153 5.93 -1.27 -15.02
N SER A 154 5.74 -0.47 -13.98
CA SER A 154 6.86 0.16 -13.28
C SER A 154 7.62 -0.87 -12.42
N ALA A 155 8.90 -0.60 -12.12
CA ALA A 155 9.69 -1.46 -11.23
C ALA A 155 9.03 -1.61 -9.84
N TYR A 156 8.35 -0.57 -9.35
CA TYR A 156 7.60 -0.61 -8.10
C TYR A 156 6.43 -1.62 -8.18
N GLU A 157 5.58 -1.52 -9.21
CA GLU A 157 4.44 -2.42 -9.39
C GLU A 157 4.89 -3.86 -9.60
N LYS A 158 5.96 -4.05 -10.40
CA LYS A 158 6.59 -5.35 -10.59
C LYS A 158 7.14 -5.93 -9.28
N SER A 159 7.75 -5.09 -8.45
CA SER A 159 8.24 -5.52 -7.13
C SER A 159 7.11 -5.98 -6.20
N LYS A 160 5.97 -5.29 -6.22
CA LYS A 160 4.77 -5.68 -5.46
C LYS A 160 4.16 -6.98 -5.96
N LEU A 161 4.01 -7.13 -7.28
CA LEU A 161 3.53 -8.35 -7.92
C LEU A 161 4.38 -9.56 -7.55
N LEU A 162 5.71 -9.44 -7.69
CA LEU A 162 6.62 -10.56 -7.46
C LEU A 162 6.76 -10.88 -5.95
N ALA A 163 6.71 -9.87 -5.08
CA ALA A 163 6.68 -10.10 -3.64
C ALA A 163 5.39 -10.82 -3.22
N GLU A 164 4.22 -10.45 -3.78
CA GLU A 164 2.97 -11.15 -3.49
C GLU A 164 2.99 -12.59 -3.99
N LYS A 165 3.46 -12.84 -5.22
CA LYS A 165 3.63 -14.21 -5.74
C LYS A 165 4.55 -15.04 -4.85
N ALA A 166 5.70 -14.49 -4.45
CA ALA A 166 6.64 -15.18 -3.58
C ALA A 166 6.05 -15.48 -2.18
N ALA A 167 5.18 -14.62 -1.68
CA ALA A 167 4.46 -14.87 -0.42
C ALA A 167 3.46 -16.02 -0.55
N TRP A 168 2.66 -16.04 -1.60
CA TRP A 168 1.73 -17.14 -1.89
C TRP A 168 2.44 -18.47 -2.12
N ASP A 169 3.58 -18.47 -2.85
CA ASP A 169 4.39 -19.67 -3.05
C ASP A 169 4.97 -20.18 -1.73
N PHE A 170 5.40 -19.28 -0.84
CA PHE A 170 5.89 -19.65 0.47
C PHE A 170 4.82 -20.38 1.30
N VAL A 171 3.61 -19.82 1.36
CA VAL A 171 2.52 -20.38 2.17
C VAL A 171 2.00 -21.69 1.60
N LYS A 172 1.84 -21.78 0.26
CA LYS A 172 1.34 -23.00 -0.41
C LYS A 172 2.30 -24.19 -0.33
N ASN A 173 3.60 -23.95 -0.27
CA ASN A 173 4.62 -25.00 -0.29
C ASN A 173 5.03 -25.50 1.10
N LYS A 174 4.28 -25.13 2.14
CA LYS A 174 4.62 -25.51 3.52
C LYS A 174 3.47 -26.23 4.21
N ASP A 175 3.82 -27.32 4.90
CA ASP A 175 2.95 -28.04 5.85
C ASP A 175 2.93 -27.25 7.19
N ASN A 176 2.40 -26.03 7.19
CA ASN A 176 2.25 -25.24 8.40
C ASN A 176 0.83 -24.68 8.49
N ASP A 177 0.41 -24.33 9.71
CA ASP A 177 -0.90 -23.76 10.00
C ASP A 177 -0.95 -22.23 9.81
N LEU A 178 0.07 -21.61 9.19
CA LEU A 178 0.12 -20.17 8.98
C LEU A 178 -0.93 -19.74 7.96
N GLU A 179 -1.96 -19.07 8.42
CA GLU A 179 -2.98 -18.45 7.58
C GLU A 179 -2.43 -17.19 6.89
N PHE A 180 -2.85 -16.95 5.65
CA PHE A 180 -2.38 -15.82 4.86
C PHE A 180 -3.49 -15.17 4.04
N ALA A 181 -3.48 -13.84 3.97
CA ALA A 181 -4.35 -13.06 3.08
C ALA A 181 -3.60 -11.85 2.53
N THR A 182 -4.06 -11.33 1.40
CA THR A 182 -3.53 -10.09 0.84
C THR A 182 -4.61 -9.03 0.65
N ILE A 183 -4.24 -7.77 0.90
CA ILE A 183 -5.03 -6.61 0.53
C ILE A 183 -4.33 -5.92 -0.62
N ASN A 184 -5.03 -5.71 -1.72
CA ASN A 184 -4.54 -5.16 -2.98
C ASN A 184 -5.20 -3.79 -3.23
N PRO A 185 -4.75 -2.71 -2.54
CA PRO A 185 -5.35 -1.41 -2.70
C PRO A 185 -5.02 -0.78 -4.05
N VAL A 186 -5.98 -0.04 -4.57
CA VAL A 186 -5.81 0.93 -5.66
C VAL A 186 -5.14 2.21 -5.13
N ALA A 187 -5.28 3.35 -5.79
CA ALA A 187 -4.70 4.61 -5.33
C ALA A 187 -5.28 5.02 -3.96
N MET A 188 -4.48 4.85 -2.89
CA MET A 188 -4.89 5.22 -1.54
C MET A 188 -4.79 6.73 -1.32
N LEU A 189 -5.91 7.35 -1.00
CA LEU A 189 -6.05 8.74 -0.59
C LEU A 189 -6.68 8.81 0.82
N GLY A 190 -7.06 10.01 1.25
CA GLY A 190 -7.74 10.20 2.54
C GLY A 190 -6.88 10.91 3.60
N PRO A 191 -7.42 11.16 4.79
CA PRO A 191 -6.75 11.97 5.80
C PRO A 191 -5.56 11.23 6.42
N SER A 192 -4.37 11.85 6.35
CA SER A 192 -3.21 11.39 7.12
C SER A 192 -3.34 11.80 8.58
N LEU A 193 -2.69 11.05 9.47
CA LEU A 193 -2.55 11.42 10.87
C LEU A 193 -1.40 12.41 11.10
N ASP A 194 -0.43 12.44 10.17
CA ASP A 194 0.69 13.40 10.19
C ASP A 194 0.96 13.95 8.78
N SER A 195 2.13 14.52 8.56
CA SER A 195 2.55 15.04 7.24
C SER A 195 2.94 13.96 6.24
N HIS A 196 3.08 12.70 6.67
CA HIS A 196 3.46 11.60 5.79
C HIS A 196 2.25 11.05 5.04
N VAL A 197 2.31 11.05 3.73
CA VAL A 197 1.24 10.57 2.82
C VAL A 197 1.76 9.50 1.87
N SER A 198 0.86 8.77 1.22
CA SER A 198 1.23 7.77 0.22
C SER A 198 1.71 8.41 -1.09
N GLY A 199 2.41 7.62 -1.92
CA GLY A 199 2.81 8.05 -3.25
C GLY A 199 1.64 8.46 -4.15
N SER A 200 0.43 7.94 -3.90
CA SER A 200 -0.79 8.32 -4.62
C SER A 200 -1.14 9.80 -4.49
N PHE A 201 -0.66 10.47 -3.45
CA PHE A 201 -0.85 11.92 -3.30
C PHE A 201 -0.10 12.76 -4.33
N ASN A 202 0.87 12.19 -5.05
CA ASN A 202 1.48 12.87 -6.19
C ASN A 202 0.45 13.23 -7.27
N ILE A 203 -0.64 12.46 -7.41
CA ILE A 203 -1.77 12.79 -8.28
C ILE A 203 -2.35 14.16 -7.88
N ILE A 204 -2.64 14.34 -6.60
CA ILE A 204 -3.20 15.59 -6.08
C ILE A 204 -2.18 16.71 -6.17
N LYS A 205 -0.93 16.47 -5.76
CA LYS A 205 0.17 17.44 -5.80
C LYS A 205 0.36 18.00 -7.21
N ASN A 206 0.47 17.12 -8.21
CA ASN A 206 0.68 17.53 -9.60
C ASN A 206 -0.52 18.33 -10.19
N LEU A 207 -1.72 18.11 -9.64
CA LEU A 207 -2.89 18.90 -10.02
C LEU A 207 -2.88 20.31 -9.41
N VAL A 208 -2.36 20.49 -8.19
CA VAL A 208 -2.43 21.79 -7.47
C VAL A 208 -1.18 22.66 -7.61
N ASP A 209 0.00 22.08 -7.89
CA ASP A 209 1.27 22.83 -7.98
C ASP A 209 1.51 23.53 -9.32
N GLY A 210 0.57 23.34 -10.28
CA GLY A 210 0.65 23.96 -11.61
C GLY A 210 1.62 23.27 -12.59
N SER A 211 2.20 22.13 -12.24
CA SER A 211 3.06 21.32 -13.14
C SER A 211 2.27 20.81 -14.35
N LEU A 212 0.99 20.47 -14.18
CA LEU A 212 0.11 20.00 -15.24
C LEU A 212 -0.64 21.17 -15.90
N LYS A 213 -0.13 21.71 -16.99
CA LYS A 213 -0.83 22.74 -17.79
C LYS A 213 -2.08 22.17 -18.51
N ARG A 214 -2.06 20.89 -18.82
CA ARG A 214 -3.19 20.09 -19.29
C ARG A 214 -3.23 18.77 -18.54
N VAL A 215 -4.42 18.36 -18.14
CA VAL A 215 -4.63 17.19 -17.29
C VAL A 215 -4.95 15.99 -18.16
N PRO A 216 -4.18 14.88 -18.07
CA PRO A 216 -4.50 13.65 -18.78
C PRO A 216 -5.87 13.11 -18.38
N ASN A 217 -6.64 12.61 -19.33
CA ASN A 217 -7.96 12.02 -19.06
C ASN A 217 -7.80 10.54 -18.66
N ILE A 218 -7.09 10.31 -17.56
CA ILE A 218 -6.84 8.97 -17.01
C ILE A 218 -7.93 8.68 -15.97
N PRO A 219 -8.70 7.58 -16.14
CA PRO A 219 -9.60 7.08 -15.10
C PRO A 219 -8.79 6.43 -13.99
N LEU A 220 -9.18 6.71 -12.75
CA LEU A 220 -8.51 6.20 -11.56
C LEU A 220 -9.53 5.50 -10.67
N ASN A 221 -9.15 4.34 -10.15
CA ASN A 221 -9.79 3.75 -8.99
C ASN A 221 -9.08 4.30 -7.75
N VAL A 222 -9.86 4.73 -6.77
CA VAL A 222 -9.34 5.30 -5.53
C VAL A 222 -9.96 4.59 -4.32
N VAL A 223 -9.28 4.64 -3.19
CA VAL A 223 -9.79 4.11 -1.93
C VAL A 223 -9.33 4.98 -0.76
N ASP A 224 -10.18 5.12 0.25
CA ASP A 224 -9.81 5.82 1.48
C ASP A 224 -8.91 4.94 2.35
N VAL A 225 -7.86 5.53 2.90
CA VAL A 225 -6.90 4.83 3.79
C VAL A 225 -7.57 4.25 5.03
N ARG A 226 -8.70 4.84 5.47
CA ARG A 226 -9.48 4.34 6.62
C ARG A 226 -10.16 3.02 6.29
N ASP A 227 -10.70 2.90 5.07
CA ASP A 227 -11.34 1.67 4.61
C ASP A 227 -10.29 0.57 4.39
N VAL A 228 -9.13 0.91 3.82
CA VAL A 228 -8.01 -0.04 3.68
C VAL A 228 -7.54 -0.52 5.04
N ALA A 229 -7.39 0.37 6.04
CA ALA A 229 -7.01 -0.02 7.39
C ALA A 229 -8.06 -0.95 8.03
N ARG A 230 -9.35 -0.65 7.88
CA ARG A 230 -10.43 -1.49 8.38
C ARG A 230 -10.47 -2.85 7.70
N LEU A 231 -10.24 -2.91 6.38
CA LEU A 231 -10.18 -4.15 5.63
C LEU A 231 -9.03 -5.06 6.11
N HIS A 232 -7.87 -4.52 6.48
CA HIS A 232 -6.78 -5.29 7.09
C HIS A 232 -7.22 -5.95 8.40
N ILE A 233 -7.94 -5.22 9.26
CA ILE A 233 -8.43 -5.74 10.55
C ILE A 233 -9.50 -6.81 10.32
N LEU A 234 -10.41 -6.61 9.37
CA LEU A 234 -11.40 -7.61 9.01
C LEU A 234 -10.74 -8.87 8.44
N ALA A 235 -9.80 -8.73 7.50
CA ALA A 235 -9.07 -9.86 6.94
C ALA A 235 -8.23 -10.62 8.00
N MET A 236 -7.76 -9.90 9.03
CA MET A 236 -7.04 -10.50 10.15
C MET A 236 -7.93 -11.45 10.99
N THR A 237 -9.18 -11.05 11.22
CA THR A 237 -10.07 -11.71 12.19
C THR A 237 -11.11 -12.63 11.58
N THR A 238 -11.54 -12.39 10.34
CA THR A 238 -12.57 -13.16 9.64
C THR A 238 -12.03 -14.52 9.22
N PRO A 239 -12.60 -15.65 9.63
CA PRO A 239 -12.09 -16.98 9.27
C PRO A 239 -11.98 -17.21 7.76
N GLU A 240 -13.00 -16.78 7.02
CA GLU A 240 -13.11 -16.95 5.57
C GLU A 240 -12.09 -16.15 4.77
N ALA A 241 -11.39 -15.22 5.42
CA ALA A 241 -10.33 -14.43 4.78
C ALA A 241 -9.02 -15.24 4.59
N ASN A 242 -8.90 -16.41 5.22
CA ASN A 242 -7.75 -17.27 4.99
C ASN A 242 -7.67 -17.70 3.52
N ASN A 243 -6.46 -17.66 2.97
CA ASN A 243 -6.18 -17.97 1.57
C ASN A 243 -6.93 -17.08 0.54
N GLN A 244 -7.29 -15.85 0.94
CA GLN A 244 -7.98 -14.92 0.06
C GLN A 244 -7.11 -13.70 -0.28
N ARG A 245 -7.36 -13.17 -1.48
CA ARG A 245 -6.91 -11.85 -1.94
C ARG A 245 -8.11 -10.92 -1.87
N PHE A 246 -7.89 -9.63 -1.61
CA PHE A 246 -8.97 -8.63 -1.56
C PHE A 246 -8.54 -7.37 -2.30
N ILE A 247 -9.25 -7.01 -3.35
CA ILE A 247 -9.10 -5.72 -4.02
C ILE A 247 -9.75 -4.65 -3.12
N ALA A 248 -8.97 -3.67 -2.70
CA ALA A 248 -9.46 -2.55 -1.92
C ALA A 248 -9.67 -1.34 -2.83
N THR A 249 -10.91 -1.07 -3.18
CA THR A 249 -11.35 0.04 -4.04
C THR A 249 -12.68 0.61 -3.56
N ALA A 250 -12.91 1.91 -3.77
CA ALA A 250 -14.24 2.47 -3.72
C ALA A 250 -15.01 2.17 -5.01
N ASP A 251 -16.32 2.36 -4.98
CA ASP A 251 -17.18 2.15 -6.15
C ASP A 251 -16.86 3.16 -7.26
N GLY A 252 -16.83 2.65 -8.49
CA GLY A 252 -16.65 3.45 -9.69
C GLY A 252 -15.21 3.94 -9.91
N GLN A 253 -15.11 4.89 -10.84
CA GLN A 253 -13.84 5.53 -11.21
C GLN A 253 -14.01 7.04 -11.22
N ILE A 254 -12.93 7.77 -11.00
CA ILE A 254 -12.85 9.20 -11.12
C ILE A 254 -11.65 9.58 -12.01
N SER A 255 -11.86 10.44 -12.99
CA SER A 255 -10.79 10.90 -13.85
C SER A 255 -9.96 12.03 -13.20
N MET A 256 -8.69 12.16 -13.58
CA MET A 256 -7.87 13.27 -13.11
C MET A 256 -8.48 14.65 -13.38
N PRO A 257 -9.13 14.95 -14.55
CA PRO A 257 -9.86 16.20 -14.75
C PRO A 257 -11.00 16.43 -13.77
N GLU A 258 -11.76 15.37 -13.40
CA GLU A 258 -12.84 15.46 -12.41
C GLU A 258 -12.26 15.74 -11.01
N ILE A 259 -11.16 15.12 -10.63
CA ILE A 259 -10.44 15.46 -9.39
C ILE A 259 -10.03 16.94 -9.40
N ALA A 260 -9.47 17.44 -10.51
CA ALA A 260 -9.11 18.85 -10.63
C ALA A 260 -10.33 19.81 -10.49
N GLN A 261 -11.48 19.41 -11.03
CA GLN A 261 -12.73 20.17 -10.87
C GLN A 261 -13.22 20.14 -9.41
N LEU A 262 -13.18 18.97 -8.76
CA LEU A 262 -13.54 18.85 -7.35
C LEU A 262 -12.64 19.74 -6.45
N ILE A 263 -11.34 19.73 -6.67
CA ILE A 263 -10.42 20.58 -5.92
C ILE A 263 -10.76 22.06 -6.14
N LYS A 264 -11.02 22.48 -7.37
CA LYS A 264 -11.43 23.87 -7.67
C LYS A 264 -12.73 24.28 -6.97
N HIS A 265 -13.67 23.36 -6.88
CA HIS A 265 -14.97 23.64 -6.27
C HIS A 265 -14.91 23.63 -4.75
N GLN A 266 -14.23 22.62 -4.17
CA GLN A 266 -14.23 22.39 -2.72
C GLN A 266 -13.12 23.14 -1.97
N ARG A 267 -12.01 23.41 -2.65
CA ARG A 267 -10.81 24.01 -2.06
C ARG A 267 -10.18 25.02 -3.04
N PRO A 268 -10.92 26.10 -3.40
CA PRO A 268 -10.46 27.08 -4.39
C PRO A 268 -9.13 27.74 -4.01
N GLU A 269 -8.85 27.86 -2.71
CA GLU A 269 -7.59 28.39 -2.19
C GLU A 269 -6.37 27.54 -2.54
N LEU A 270 -6.54 26.23 -2.71
CA LEU A 270 -5.47 25.30 -3.13
C LEU A 270 -5.36 25.19 -4.66
N ALA A 271 -6.39 25.63 -5.37
CA ALA A 271 -6.56 25.40 -6.80
C ALA A 271 -6.13 26.57 -7.68
N THR A 272 -5.36 27.54 -7.15
CA THR A 272 -4.97 28.77 -7.88
C THR A 272 -4.18 28.47 -9.16
N GLN A 273 -3.40 27.39 -9.18
CA GLN A 273 -2.62 26.94 -10.33
C GLN A 273 -3.21 25.70 -11.03
N THR A 274 -4.31 25.15 -10.52
CA THR A 274 -4.92 23.92 -11.04
C THR A 274 -5.54 24.13 -12.42
N SER A 275 -5.08 23.39 -13.42
CA SER A 275 -5.69 23.37 -14.76
C SER A 275 -6.84 22.33 -14.79
N THR A 276 -7.91 22.67 -15.49
CA THR A 276 -8.99 21.72 -15.84
C THR A 276 -9.03 21.41 -17.34
N LYS A 277 -8.06 21.95 -18.11
CA LYS A 277 -7.95 21.71 -19.54
C LYS A 277 -7.48 20.28 -19.79
N LYS A 278 -8.29 19.48 -20.47
CA LYS A 278 -7.97 18.10 -20.80
C LYS A 278 -6.77 18.00 -21.76
N LEU A 279 -5.90 17.03 -21.51
CA LEU A 279 -4.89 16.59 -22.46
C LEU A 279 -5.52 15.55 -23.39
N PRO A 280 -5.51 15.73 -24.72
CA PRO A 280 -6.01 14.73 -25.64
C PRO A 280 -5.23 13.42 -25.53
N ASN A 281 -5.92 12.25 -25.53
CA ASN A 281 -5.30 10.93 -25.32
C ASN A 281 -4.20 10.61 -26.37
N PHE A 282 -4.34 11.09 -27.60
CA PHE A 282 -3.31 10.87 -28.64
C PHE A 282 -1.98 11.55 -28.28
N VAL A 283 -2.00 12.69 -27.54
CA VAL A 283 -0.78 13.37 -27.09
C VAL A 283 -0.08 12.56 -26.01
N LEU A 284 -0.86 11.96 -25.09
CA LEU A 284 -0.31 11.06 -24.09
C LEU A 284 0.31 9.82 -24.75
N GLY A 285 -0.37 9.26 -25.75
CA GLY A 285 0.15 8.12 -26.52
C GLY A 285 1.47 8.41 -27.27
N LEU A 286 1.63 9.64 -27.77
CA LEU A 286 2.89 10.06 -28.39
C LEU A 286 3.98 10.28 -27.32
N GLY A 287 3.65 10.93 -26.20
CA GLY A 287 4.56 11.16 -25.08
C GLY A 287 5.10 9.88 -24.48
N ALA A 288 4.30 8.80 -24.45
CA ALA A 288 4.67 7.48 -23.93
C ALA A 288 5.86 6.82 -24.71
N LYS A 289 6.19 7.31 -25.91
CA LYS A 289 7.37 6.84 -26.66
C LYS A 289 8.68 7.44 -26.15
N PHE A 290 8.63 8.57 -25.45
CA PHE A 290 9.80 9.34 -25.09
C PHE A 290 9.91 9.63 -23.58
N ASN A 291 8.85 9.41 -22.81
CA ASN A 291 8.79 9.74 -21.38
C ASN A 291 8.22 8.55 -20.59
N LYS A 292 8.93 8.16 -19.51
CA LYS A 292 8.58 7.02 -18.66
C LYS A 292 7.23 7.23 -17.95
N GLU A 293 6.99 8.41 -17.39
CA GLU A 293 5.73 8.75 -16.71
C GLU A 293 4.53 8.71 -17.66
N ALA A 294 4.72 9.17 -18.92
CA ALA A 294 3.68 9.07 -19.95
C ALA A 294 3.43 7.60 -20.37
N LYS A 295 4.43 6.74 -20.30
CA LYS A 295 4.31 5.30 -20.58
C LYS A 295 3.52 4.60 -19.48
N GLU A 296 3.81 4.91 -18.21
CA GLU A 296 3.06 4.41 -17.05
C GLU A 296 1.60 4.91 -17.08
N GLY A 297 1.39 6.21 -17.36
CA GLY A 297 0.05 6.78 -17.53
C GLY A 297 -0.75 6.16 -18.68
N LYS A 298 -0.08 5.70 -19.75
CA LYS A 298 -0.73 4.98 -20.85
C LYS A 298 -1.24 3.60 -20.44
N LEU A 299 -0.59 2.94 -19.47
CA LEU A 299 -1.04 1.64 -18.96
C LEU A 299 -2.40 1.73 -18.26
N LEU A 300 -2.75 2.93 -17.76
CA LEU A 300 -4.00 3.21 -17.06
C LEU A 300 -5.14 3.69 -17.98
N LEU A 301 -4.90 3.87 -19.29
CA LEU A 301 -5.91 4.21 -20.31
C LEU A 301 -6.58 2.96 -20.86
#